data_2dc039ec17a958d87cfc80f807491c46
#
_entry.id   2dc039ec17a958d87cfc80f807491c46
#
_cell.length_a   1.000
_cell.length_b   1.000
_cell.length_c   1.000
_cell.angle_alpha   90.00
_cell.angle_beta   90.00
_cell.angle_gamma   90.00
#
_symmetry.space_group_name_H-M   'P 1'
#
loop_
_entity.id
_entity.type
_entity.pdbx_description
1 polymer ?
#
loop_
_entity_poly.entity_id
_entity_poly.type
_entity_poly.pdbx_seq_one_letter_code
_entity_poly.pdbx_strand_id
1 'polypeptide(L)'
;QFELTLLDWAEAHKGARQYVAFADKCWPAFPEQFGFEPCYVNSRLASRGIPVACEVDIYGALSEYIGACISEDAVTLLDINNSVPAAMFEKAIKGKFDYELTDTFMGFHCGNTPSCKMCADRAVKYQLIQNRLLENGGTPDITRGTLEGDIAPGEITFYRLQCDSDGVLRSYIAQGEVLPVPTCSFGGIGVFAIKEMGRFYRHVLIEKRYPHHGAVAFGHY
;
A
#
# COMPACT_ATOMS: atom_id res chain seq x y z
N GLN A 1 -21.67 3.89 -5.10
CA GLN A 1 -22.41 2.67 -4.76
C GLN A 1 -21.48 1.64 -4.08
N PHE A 2 -20.33 1.27 -4.68
CA PHE A 2 -19.43 0.24 -4.15
C PHE A 2 -18.97 0.54 -2.71
N GLU A 3 -18.54 1.77 -2.39
CA GLU A 3 -18.19 2.19 -1.03
C GLU A 3 -19.36 1.95 -0.05
N LEU A 4 -20.56 2.34 -0.41
CA LEU A 4 -21.75 2.14 0.43
C LEU A 4 -22.05 0.67 0.65
N THR A 5 -21.93 -0.15 -0.39
CA THR A 5 -22.14 -1.61 -0.27
C THR A 5 -21.16 -2.24 0.74
N LEU A 6 -19.86 -1.84 0.69
CA LEU A 6 -18.87 -2.34 1.64
C LEU A 6 -19.13 -1.85 3.07
N LEU A 7 -19.59 -0.60 3.24
CA LEU A 7 -19.95 -0.07 4.55
C LEU A 7 -21.18 -0.79 5.14
N ASP A 8 -22.21 -1.01 4.34
CA ASP A 8 -23.41 -1.77 4.76
C ASP A 8 -23.03 -3.20 5.12
N TRP A 9 -22.17 -3.81 4.34
CA TRP A 9 -21.70 -5.17 4.60
C TRP A 9 -20.81 -5.24 5.86
N ALA A 10 -19.92 -4.30 6.06
CA ALA A 10 -19.14 -4.18 7.28
C ALA A 10 -20.05 -4.07 8.51
N GLU A 11 -21.05 -3.18 8.46
CA GLU A 11 -22.00 -2.99 9.56
C GLU A 11 -22.80 -4.26 9.85
N ALA A 12 -23.28 -4.95 8.82
CA ALA A 12 -24.06 -6.17 8.97
C ALA A 12 -23.28 -7.35 9.57
N HIS A 13 -21.94 -7.39 9.39
CA HIS A 13 -21.13 -8.57 9.73
C HIS A 13 -20.12 -8.35 10.86
N LYS A 14 -19.79 -7.09 11.21
CA LYS A 14 -18.81 -6.81 12.26
C LYS A 14 -19.24 -7.33 13.66
N GLY A 15 -20.52 -7.44 13.91
CA GLY A 15 -21.05 -7.79 15.21
C GLY A 15 -20.66 -6.77 16.30
N ALA A 16 -20.09 -7.23 17.39
CA ALA A 16 -19.60 -6.36 18.48
C ALA A 16 -18.19 -5.81 18.26
N ARG A 17 -17.56 -6.10 17.11
CA ARG A 17 -16.21 -5.66 16.81
C ARG A 17 -16.18 -4.19 16.36
N GLN A 18 -15.13 -3.48 16.74
CA GLN A 18 -14.93 -2.09 16.34
C GLN A 18 -14.31 -1.99 14.94
N TYR A 19 -13.37 -2.87 14.60
CA TYR A 19 -12.59 -2.81 13.37
C TYR A 19 -13.03 -3.89 12.38
N VAL A 20 -12.92 -3.54 11.10
CA VAL A 20 -13.18 -4.43 9.96
C VAL A 20 -12.08 -4.19 8.93
N ALA A 21 -11.67 -5.24 8.23
CA ALA A 21 -10.82 -5.16 7.06
C ALA A 21 -11.37 -6.04 5.94
N PHE A 22 -11.06 -5.69 4.71
CA PHE A 22 -11.42 -6.45 3.53
C PHE A 22 -10.16 -6.91 2.78
N ALA A 23 -10.31 -7.93 1.94
CA ALA A 23 -9.34 -8.29 0.92
C ALA A 23 -10.10 -8.45 -0.39
N ASP A 24 -9.85 -7.58 -1.37
CA ASP A 24 -10.56 -7.59 -2.63
C ASP A 24 -9.74 -8.14 -3.80
N LYS A 25 -10.42 -8.64 -4.81
CA LYS A 25 -9.80 -9.06 -6.05
C LYS A 25 -9.83 -7.93 -7.07
N CYS A 26 -8.96 -6.93 -6.90
CA CYS A 26 -9.00 -5.70 -7.68
C CYS A 26 -8.78 -5.93 -9.19
N TRP A 27 -7.62 -6.37 -9.60
CA TRP A 27 -7.25 -6.53 -11.01
C TRP A 27 -7.14 -8.01 -11.41
N PRO A 28 -7.59 -8.43 -12.62
CA PRO A 28 -8.41 -7.66 -13.58
C PRO A 28 -9.91 -7.75 -13.32
N ALA A 29 -10.35 -8.38 -12.24
CA ALA A 29 -11.75 -8.75 -12.03
C ALA A 29 -12.70 -7.54 -11.99
N PHE A 30 -12.34 -6.45 -11.32
CA PHE A 30 -13.21 -5.27 -11.24
C PHE A 30 -13.39 -4.56 -12.58
N PRO A 31 -12.33 -4.25 -13.35
CA PRO A 31 -12.50 -3.70 -14.70
C PRO A 31 -13.37 -4.57 -15.62
N GLU A 32 -13.16 -5.89 -15.57
CA GLU A 32 -13.90 -6.84 -16.43
C GLU A 32 -15.38 -6.96 -16.03
N GLN A 33 -15.68 -7.02 -14.74
CA GLN A 33 -17.02 -7.27 -14.24
C GLN A 33 -17.84 -6.00 -14.01
N PHE A 34 -17.19 -4.93 -13.57
CA PHE A 34 -17.86 -3.70 -13.12
C PHE A 34 -17.44 -2.45 -13.89
N GLY A 35 -16.42 -2.51 -14.74
CA GLY A 35 -15.95 -1.42 -15.58
C GLY A 35 -15.27 -0.27 -14.82
N PHE A 36 -14.71 -0.54 -13.62
CA PHE A 36 -13.93 0.44 -12.86
C PHE A 36 -12.89 -0.27 -11.98
N GLU A 37 -11.87 0.45 -11.52
CA GLU A 37 -10.93 -0.03 -10.50
C GLU A 37 -11.43 0.36 -9.10
N PRO A 38 -11.32 -0.56 -8.12
CA PRO A 38 -11.79 -0.29 -6.75
C PRO A 38 -10.83 0.59 -5.95
N CYS A 39 -9.61 0.83 -6.43
CA CYS A 39 -8.50 1.40 -5.67
C CYS A 39 -8.85 2.73 -4.99
N TYR A 40 -9.55 3.65 -5.66
CA TYR A 40 -9.95 4.91 -5.03
C TYR A 40 -10.98 4.71 -3.91
N VAL A 41 -11.90 3.78 -4.07
CA VAL A 41 -12.84 3.41 -2.99
C VAL A 41 -12.08 2.78 -1.83
N ASN A 42 -11.13 1.91 -2.10
CA ASN A 42 -10.28 1.30 -1.08
C ASN A 42 -9.50 2.37 -0.30
N SER A 43 -8.91 3.35 -0.99
CA SER A 43 -8.24 4.51 -0.36
C SER A 43 -9.18 5.30 0.56
N ARG A 44 -10.44 5.51 0.16
CA ARG A 44 -11.44 6.20 0.97
C ARG A 44 -11.82 5.40 2.22
N LEU A 45 -12.01 4.10 2.08
CA LEU A 45 -12.33 3.21 3.21
C LEU A 45 -11.15 3.13 4.19
N ALA A 46 -9.93 2.96 3.68
CA ALA A 46 -8.72 2.95 4.51
C ALA A 46 -8.55 4.26 5.27
N SER A 47 -8.84 5.41 4.65
CA SER A 47 -8.84 6.74 5.32
C SER A 47 -9.89 6.87 6.44
N ARG A 48 -10.86 5.94 6.50
CA ARG A 48 -11.89 5.87 7.54
C ARG A 48 -11.61 4.76 8.57
N GLY A 49 -10.41 4.18 8.56
CA GLY A 49 -10.02 3.10 9.44
C GLY A 49 -10.60 1.72 9.04
N ILE A 50 -10.99 1.55 7.78
CA ILE A 50 -11.44 0.28 7.20
C ILE A 50 -10.43 -0.13 6.12
N PRO A 51 -9.37 -0.87 6.47
CA PRO A 51 -8.37 -1.31 5.50
C PRO A 51 -8.95 -2.24 4.44
N VAL A 52 -8.43 -2.12 3.22
CA VAL A 52 -8.78 -3.01 2.11
C VAL A 52 -7.51 -3.45 1.42
N ALA A 53 -7.08 -4.68 1.68
CA ALA A 53 -5.94 -5.27 1.01
C ALA A 53 -6.29 -5.65 -0.44
N CYS A 54 -5.46 -5.25 -1.37
CA CYS A 54 -5.59 -5.64 -2.76
C CYS A 54 -5.17 -7.10 -3.00
N GLU A 55 -5.53 -7.63 -4.17
CA GLU A 55 -5.05 -8.91 -4.71
C GLU A 55 -5.43 -10.13 -3.86
N VAL A 56 -6.52 -10.02 -3.10
CA VAL A 56 -6.99 -11.06 -2.17
C VAL A 56 -5.92 -11.46 -1.13
N ASP A 57 -5.07 -10.52 -0.75
CA ASP A 57 -4.05 -10.77 0.25
C ASP A 57 -4.66 -10.84 1.66
N ILE A 58 -5.13 -12.02 2.03
CA ILE A 58 -5.78 -12.27 3.32
C ILE A 58 -4.85 -11.98 4.51
N TYR A 59 -3.56 -12.35 4.41
CA TYR A 59 -2.59 -12.04 5.48
C TYR A 59 -2.20 -10.56 5.48
N GLY A 60 -2.23 -9.91 4.33
CA GLY A 60 -2.13 -8.45 4.22
C GLY A 60 -3.28 -7.77 4.94
N ALA A 61 -4.53 -8.16 4.66
CA ALA A 61 -5.71 -7.64 5.33
C ALA A 61 -5.69 -7.88 6.85
N LEU A 62 -5.23 -9.06 7.29
CA LEU A 62 -5.06 -9.35 8.72
C LEU A 62 -3.98 -8.47 9.35
N SER A 63 -2.88 -8.23 8.63
CA SER A 63 -1.82 -7.32 9.08
C SER A 63 -2.35 -5.90 9.21
N GLU A 64 -3.02 -5.37 8.20
CA GLU A 64 -3.65 -4.05 8.25
C GLU A 64 -4.69 -3.95 9.37
N TYR A 65 -5.50 -5.00 9.58
CA TYR A 65 -6.47 -5.04 10.69
C TYR A 65 -5.77 -4.89 12.05
N ILE A 66 -4.69 -5.64 12.28
CA ILE A 66 -3.89 -5.55 13.52
C ILE A 66 -3.32 -4.15 13.68
N GLY A 67 -2.74 -3.59 12.62
CA GLY A 67 -2.18 -2.24 12.64
C GLY A 67 -3.21 -1.17 12.93
N ALA A 68 -4.40 -1.24 12.30
CA ALA A 68 -5.49 -0.31 12.57
C ALA A 68 -5.96 -0.38 14.03
N CYS A 69 -6.02 -1.60 14.60
CA CYS A 69 -6.37 -1.77 16.03
C CYS A 69 -5.33 -1.18 16.99
N ILE A 70 -4.03 -1.24 16.62
CA ILE A 70 -2.93 -0.77 17.48
C ILE A 70 -2.75 0.74 17.35
N SER A 71 -2.75 1.25 16.11
CA SER A 71 -2.50 2.67 15.84
C SER A 71 -3.73 3.56 16.04
N GLU A 72 -4.93 2.97 16.01
CA GLU A 72 -6.21 3.69 15.94
C GLU A 72 -6.26 4.72 14.81
N ASP A 73 -5.52 4.45 13.72
CA ASP A 73 -5.33 5.34 12.59
C ASP A 73 -5.35 4.55 11.27
N ALA A 74 -5.34 5.28 10.15
CA ALA A 74 -5.27 4.70 8.83
C ALA A 74 -3.94 3.98 8.60
N VAL A 75 -4.04 2.77 8.06
CA VAL A 75 -2.90 1.92 7.68
C VAL A 75 -2.98 1.63 6.19
N THR A 76 -1.91 1.12 5.60
CA THR A 76 -1.89 0.73 4.19
C THR A 76 -1.09 -0.53 3.96
N LEU A 77 -1.45 -1.28 2.92
CA LEU A 77 -0.63 -2.35 2.37
C LEU A 77 0.15 -1.78 1.19
N LEU A 78 1.43 -2.10 1.09
CA LEU A 78 2.31 -1.63 0.03
C LEU A 78 3.09 -2.78 -0.60
N ASP A 79 3.33 -2.68 -1.90
CA ASP A 79 4.39 -3.40 -2.57
C ASP A 79 5.74 -2.86 -2.12
N ILE A 80 6.65 -3.77 -1.78
CA ILE A 80 8.08 -3.49 -1.81
C ILE A 80 8.48 -3.58 -3.29
N ASN A 81 8.21 -2.49 -4.03
CA ASN A 81 8.23 -2.55 -5.48
C ASN A 81 9.64 -2.69 -6.05
N ASN A 82 10.55 -1.82 -5.61
CA ASN A 82 11.91 -1.82 -6.15
C ASN A 82 12.87 -1.06 -5.23
N SER A 83 14.17 -1.28 -5.41
CA SER A 83 15.16 -0.39 -4.81
C SER A 83 15.04 1.02 -5.39
N VAL A 84 15.42 2.02 -4.60
CA VAL A 84 15.50 3.40 -5.10
C VAL A 84 16.53 3.47 -6.23
N PRO A 85 16.24 4.10 -7.37
CA PRO A 85 17.23 4.29 -8.43
C PRO A 85 18.50 4.96 -7.91
N ALA A 86 19.68 4.44 -8.26
CA ALA A 86 20.97 4.95 -7.76
C ALA A 86 21.16 6.46 -8.00
N ALA A 87 20.76 6.96 -9.17
CA ALA A 87 20.85 8.39 -9.48
C ALA A 87 19.92 9.24 -8.58
N MET A 88 18.76 8.73 -8.21
CA MET A 88 17.84 9.38 -7.28
C MET A 88 18.42 9.38 -5.86
N PHE A 89 18.98 8.26 -5.43
CA PHE A 89 19.65 8.15 -4.14
C PHE A 89 20.81 9.15 -4.02
N GLU A 90 21.74 9.17 -4.98
CA GLU A 90 22.89 10.08 -4.98
C GLU A 90 22.47 11.56 -4.92
N LYS A 91 21.42 11.93 -5.63
CA LYS A 91 20.94 13.32 -5.71
C LYS A 91 20.11 13.75 -4.50
N ALA A 92 19.24 12.89 -4.00
CA ALA A 92 18.19 13.29 -3.08
C ALA A 92 18.36 12.76 -1.64
N ILE A 93 19.12 11.69 -1.43
CA ILE A 93 19.19 11.00 -0.14
C ILE A 93 20.60 11.05 0.43
N LYS A 94 21.60 10.64 -0.33
CA LYS A 94 22.99 10.53 0.13
C LYS A 94 23.51 11.83 0.74
N GLY A 95 24.02 11.73 1.96
CA GLY A 95 24.56 12.86 2.72
C GLY A 95 23.52 13.83 3.28
N LYS A 96 22.23 13.57 3.05
CA LYS A 96 21.13 14.34 3.64
C LYS A 96 20.40 13.54 4.71
N PHE A 97 20.38 12.21 4.57
CA PHE A 97 19.78 11.27 5.50
C PHE A 97 20.80 10.19 5.85
N ASP A 98 20.68 9.61 7.04
CA ASP A 98 21.58 8.57 7.53
C ASP A 98 21.13 7.18 7.05
N TYR A 99 21.08 7.00 5.73
CA TYR A 99 20.74 5.74 5.09
C TYR A 99 21.68 5.42 3.93
N GLU A 100 21.94 4.13 3.78
CA GLU A 100 22.60 3.59 2.59
C GLU A 100 21.55 3.27 1.51
N LEU A 101 21.99 3.12 0.26
CA LEU A 101 21.08 2.73 -0.83
C LEU A 101 20.30 1.45 -0.51
N THR A 102 20.95 0.49 0.12
CA THR A 102 20.36 -0.80 0.50
C THR A 102 19.36 -0.71 1.65
N ASP A 103 19.29 0.40 2.35
CA ASP A 103 18.28 0.66 3.38
C ASP A 103 16.98 1.21 2.79
N THR A 104 16.97 1.57 1.49
CA THR A 104 15.86 2.28 0.86
C THR A 104 15.12 1.44 -0.17
N PHE A 105 13.83 1.69 -0.31
CA PHE A 105 12.99 1.08 -1.34
C PHE A 105 11.86 2.00 -1.77
N MET A 106 11.29 1.71 -2.93
CA MET A 106 10.06 2.35 -3.40
C MET A 106 8.88 1.56 -2.85
N GLY A 107 8.19 2.13 -1.86
CA GLY A 107 6.92 1.60 -1.38
C GLY A 107 5.79 2.11 -2.28
N PHE A 108 4.98 1.21 -2.81
CA PHE A 108 4.02 1.54 -3.86
C PHE A 108 2.74 0.73 -3.73
N HIS A 109 1.62 1.34 -4.10
CA HIS A 109 0.42 0.60 -4.49
C HIS A 109 -0.38 1.36 -5.55
N CYS A 110 -1.21 0.62 -6.30
CA CYS A 110 -1.92 1.19 -7.46
C CYS A 110 -2.90 2.32 -7.16
N GLY A 111 -3.16 2.68 -5.91
CA GLY A 111 -4.03 3.81 -5.56
C GLY A 111 -5.01 3.54 -4.42
N ASN A 112 -4.78 2.49 -3.61
CA ASN A 112 -5.53 2.22 -2.39
C ASN A 112 -4.90 2.83 -1.12
N THR A 113 -3.72 3.45 -1.24
CA THR A 113 -3.12 4.18 -0.11
C THR A 113 -4.13 5.19 0.45
N PRO A 114 -4.33 5.24 1.79
CA PRO A 114 -5.27 6.16 2.40
C PRO A 114 -5.01 7.61 2.00
N SER A 115 -6.03 8.29 1.48
CA SER A 115 -5.87 9.68 1.01
C SER A 115 -5.39 10.64 2.11
N CYS A 116 -5.71 10.36 3.37
CA CYS A 116 -5.24 11.14 4.52
C CYS A 116 -3.74 10.96 4.82
N LYS A 117 -3.09 9.94 4.22
CA LYS A 117 -1.65 9.66 4.37
C LYS A 117 -0.85 10.04 3.13
N MET A 118 -1.43 10.79 2.22
CA MET A 118 -0.78 11.27 1.00
C MET A 118 -0.55 12.78 1.05
N CYS A 119 0.42 13.27 0.29
CA CYS A 119 0.68 14.69 0.11
C CYS A 119 -0.54 15.44 -0.49
N ALA A 120 -0.55 16.76 -0.36
CA ALA A 120 -1.71 17.58 -0.71
C ALA A 120 -2.00 17.64 -2.21
N ASP A 121 -1.01 17.39 -3.05
CA ASP A 121 -1.08 17.43 -4.51
C ASP A 121 -1.64 16.13 -5.15
N ARG A 122 -2.05 15.17 -4.31
CA ARG A 122 -2.70 13.95 -4.77
C ARG A 122 -3.92 14.25 -5.63
N ALA A 123 -4.11 13.46 -6.67
CA ALA A 123 -5.23 13.62 -7.58
C ALA A 123 -5.76 12.28 -8.09
N VAL A 124 -7.04 12.22 -8.41
CA VAL A 124 -7.62 11.06 -9.10
C VAL A 124 -7.18 11.10 -10.56
N LYS A 125 -6.52 10.02 -11.01
CA LYS A 125 -6.06 9.85 -12.38
C LYS A 125 -6.40 8.44 -12.86
N TYR A 126 -6.41 8.24 -14.18
CA TYR A 126 -6.52 6.89 -14.73
C TYR A 126 -5.17 6.17 -14.66
N GLN A 127 -5.22 4.88 -14.35
CA GLN A 127 -4.00 4.06 -14.30
C GLN A 127 -3.42 3.77 -15.68
N LEU A 128 -2.11 3.55 -15.75
CA LEU A 128 -1.43 3.04 -16.94
C LEU A 128 -2.00 1.69 -17.42
N ILE A 129 -2.47 0.86 -16.50
CA ILE A 129 -3.14 -0.40 -16.82
C ILE A 129 -4.43 -0.18 -17.58
N GLN A 130 -5.26 0.81 -17.18
CA GLN A 130 -6.43 1.21 -17.94
C GLN A 130 -6.08 1.69 -19.34
N ASN A 131 -4.99 2.43 -19.48
CA ASN A 131 -4.52 2.88 -20.77
C ASN A 131 -4.22 1.71 -21.72
N ARG A 132 -3.76 0.59 -21.20
CA ARG A 132 -3.58 -0.64 -21.98
C ARG A 132 -4.91 -1.26 -22.46
N LEU A 133 -5.97 -1.16 -21.66
CA LEU A 133 -7.31 -1.59 -22.05
C LEU A 133 -7.93 -0.67 -23.13
N LEU A 134 -7.40 0.55 -23.27
CA LEU A 134 -7.82 1.55 -24.24
C LEU A 134 -6.96 1.55 -25.51
N GLU A 135 -6.19 0.51 -25.78
CA GLU A 135 -5.32 0.37 -26.97
C GLU A 135 -6.07 0.59 -28.30
N ASN A 136 -7.38 0.56 -28.30
CA ASN A 136 -8.24 0.86 -29.44
C ASN A 136 -8.65 2.35 -29.56
N GLY A 137 -7.99 3.26 -28.86
CA GLY A 137 -8.22 4.70 -29.00
C GLY A 137 -9.39 5.28 -28.20
N GLY A 138 -9.86 4.57 -27.18
CA GLY A 138 -10.85 5.11 -26.24
C GLY A 138 -10.30 6.26 -25.40
N THR A 139 -11.17 7.15 -24.93
CA THR A 139 -10.81 8.22 -24.00
C THR A 139 -10.79 7.69 -22.57
N PRO A 140 -9.71 7.90 -21.81
CA PRO A 140 -9.67 7.50 -20.41
C PRO A 140 -10.77 8.17 -19.58
N ASP A 141 -11.46 7.39 -18.76
CA ASP A 141 -12.45 7.91 -17.81
C ASP A 141 -11.79 8.09 -16.43
N ILE A 142 -11.44 9.31 -16.10
CA ILE A 142 -10.77 9.64 -14.83
C ILE A 142 -11.64 9.30 -13.61
N THR A 143 -12.96 9.23 -13.75
CA THR A 143 -13.85 8.85 -12.65
C THR A 143 -13.72 7.37 -12.27
N ARG A 144 -13.10 6.59 -13.12
CA ARG A 144 -12.77 5.17 -12.91
C ARG A 144 -11.30 4.95 -12.58
N GLY A 145 -10.58 6.02 -12.35
CA GLY A 145 -9.15 6.00 -12.05
C GLY A 145 -8.85 5.71 -10.59
N THR A 146 -7.59 5.94 -10.26
CA THR A 146 -7.04 5.73 -8.93
C THR A 146 -6.55 7.03 -8.32
N LEU A 147 -6.38 7.04 -7.01
CA LEU A 147 -5.75 8.16 -6.33
C LEU A 147 -4.23 8.03 -6.48
N GLU A 148 -3.60 9.05 -7.04
CA GLU A 148 -2.16 9.08 -7.30
C GLU A 148 -1.50 10.26 -6.61
N GLY A 149 -0.30 10.06 -6.13
CA GLY A 149 0.53 11.07 -5.47
C GLY A 149 1.54 10.47 -4.51
N ASP A 150 2.39 11.33 -3.97
CA ASP A 150 3.38 10.92 -2.98
C ASP A 150 2.74 10.62 -1.63
N ILE A 151 3.22 9.56 -0.98
CA ILE A 151 2.89 9.25 0.42
C ILE A 151 3.58 10.30 1.29
N ALA A 152 2.84 10.84 2.28
CA ALA A 152 3.35 11.88 3.14
C ALA A 152 4.57 11.41 3.95
N PRO A 153 5.64 12.22 4.03
CA PRO A 153 6.83 11.89 4.81
C PRO A 153 6.51 11.75 6.30
N GLY A 154 7.25 10.88 6.97
CA GLY A 154 7.12 10.67 8.41
C GLY A 154 7.53 9.28 8.86
N GLU A 155 7.56 9.09 10.17
CA GLU A 155 7.89 7.81 10.80
C GLU A 155 6.85 6.75 10.45
N ILE A 156 7.31 5.51 10.35
CA ILE A 156 6.47 4.35 10.07
C ILE A 156 6.88 3.13 10.89
N THR A 157 5.91 2.26 11.11
CA THR A 157 6.13 0.87 11.47
C THR A 157 5.75 0.00 10.27
N PHE A 158 6.71 -0.76 9.76
CA PHE A 158 6.56 -1.67 8.63
C PHE A 158 6.49 -3.10 9.14
N TYR A 159 5.44 -3.84 8.80
CA TYR A 159 5.20 -5.14 9.41
C TYR A 159 4.36 -6.05 8.49
N ARG A 160 4.39 -7.34 8.78
CA ARG A 160 3.49 -8.32 8.16
C ARG A 160 3.38 -9.57 9.01
N LEU A 161 2.19 -10.13 9.05
CA LEU A 161 1.90 -11.47 9.50
C LEU A 161 1.75 -12.37 8.26
N GLN A 162 2.37 -13.54 8.28
CA GLN A 162 2.34 -14.48 7.16
C GLN A 162 2.43 -15.92 7.66
N CYS A 163 1.67 -16.81 7.06
CA CYS A 163 1.87 -18.24 7.21
C CYS A 163 2.90 -18.70 6.17
N ASP A 164 3.96 -19.35 6.63
CA ASP A 164 4.97 -19.90 5.73
C ASP A 164 4.52 -21.25 5.11
N SER A 165 5.39 -21.81 4.27
CA SER A 165 5.12 -23.09 3.60
C SER A 165 4.97 -24.27 4.57
N ASP A 166 5.48 -24.13 5.78
CA ASP A 166 5.44 -25.17 6.82
C ASP A 166 4.16 -25.06 7.67
N GLY A 167 3.26 -24.13 7.34
CA GLY A 167 2.04 -23.84 8.07
C GLY A 167 2.25 -23.07 9.38
N VAL A 168 3.44 -22.51 9.59
CA VAL A 168 3.77 -21.75 10.79
C VAL A 168 3.53 -20.27 10.56
N LEU A 169 2.74 -19.69 11.46
CA LEU A 169 2.47 -18.25 11.46
C LEU A 169 3.68 -17.50 12.02
N ARG A 170 4.23 -16.57 11.25
CA ARG A 170 5.34 -15.72 11.61
C ARG A 170 5.07 -14.27 11.24
N SER A 171 5.78 -13.36 11.88
CA SER A 171 5.72 -11.94 11.57
C SER A 171 7.12 -11.35 11.43
N TYR A 172 7.20 -10.26 10.70
CA TYR A 172 8.29 -9.31 10.81
C TYR A 172 7.74 -7.94 11.19
N ILE A 173 8.58 -7.15 11.84
CA ILE A 173 8.29 -5.77 12.20
C ILE A 173 9.60 -4.98 12.14
N ALA A 174 9.54 -3.76 11.62
CA ALA A 174 10.64 -2.83 11.56
C ALA A 174 10.14 -1.39 11.70
N GLN A 175 10.97 -0.53 12.22
CA GLN A 175 10.72 0.92 12.24
C GLN A 175 11.55 1.59 11.15
N GLY A 176 11.00 2.63 10.56
CA GLY A 176 11.62 3.41 9.51
C GLY A 176 10.88 4.70 9.25
N GLU A 177 11.05 5.25 8.08
CA GLU A 177 10.37 6.47 7.68
C GLU A 177 10.09 6.53 6.18
N VAL A 178 9.10 7.34 5.80
CA VAL A 178 8.93 7.83 4.44
C VAL A 178 9.74 9.11 4.30
N LEU A 179 10.70 9.11 3.38
CA LEU A 179 11.56 10.27 3.14
C LEU A 179 10.84 11.35 2.34
N PRO A 180 11.11 12.64 2.58
CA PRO A 180 10.55 13.75 1.82
C PRO A 180 11.23 13.90 0.45
N VAL A 181 11.20 12.85 -0.35
CA VAL A 181 11.78 12.78 -1.69
C VAL A 181 10.65 12.60 -2.70
N PRO A 182 10.43 13.60 -3.59
CA PRO A 182 9.35 13.54 -4.56
C PRO A 182 9.57 12.40 -5.56
N THR A 183 8.49 11.77 -5.96
CA THR A 183 8.50 10.68 -6.94
C THR A 183 7.82 11.11 -8.24
N CYS A 184 8.01 10.32 -9.30
CA CYS A 184 7.40 10.55 -10.61
C CYS A 184 6.83 9.23 -11.13
N SER A 185 5.77 8.73 -10.49
CA SER A 185 5.12 7.49 -10.89
C SER A 185 3.61 7.60 -10.72
N PHE A 186 2.89 6.53 -11.03
CA PHE A 186 1.46 6.43 -10.77
C PHE A 186 1.20 5.75 -9.41
N GLY A 187 -0.03 5.79 -8.94
CA GLY A 187 -0.45 5.20 -7.66
C GLY A 187 -0.04 6.01 -6.44
N GLY A 188 -0.23 5.43 -5.27
CA GLY A 188 0.33 5.93 -4.02
C GLY A 188 1.75 5.41 -3.87
N ILE A 189 2.74 6.30 -3.87
CA ILE A 189 4.14 5.91 -3.89
C ILE A 189 4.97 6.79 -2.94
N GLY A 190 6.04 6.23 -2.38
CA GLY A 190 6.98 6.96 -1.55
C GLY A 190 8.36 6.31 -1.53
N VAL A 191 9.34 7.08 -1.11
CA VAL A 191 10.68 6.58 -0.81
C VAL A 191 10.71 6.20 0.67
N PHE A 192 10.81 4.92 0.92
CA PHE A 192 10.87 4.35 2.26
C PHE A 192 12.31 4.05 2.65
N ALA A 193 12.63 4.26 3.91
CA ALA A 193 13.93 3.95 4.46
C ALA A 193 13.78 3.15 5.77
N ILE A 194 14.41 1.97 5.81
CA ILE A 194 14.44 1.06 6.96
C ILE A 194 15.86 0.52 7.07
N LYS A 195 16.52 0.69 8.22
CA LYS A 195 17.85 0.11 8.43
C LYS A 195 17.81 -1.41 8.19
N GLU A 196 18.85 -1.92 7.57
CA GLU A 196 18.97 -3.36 7.24
C GLU A 196 18.00 -3.90 6.19
N MET A 197 17.35 -3.04 5.39
CA MET A 197 16.40 -3.48 4.37
C MET A 197 17.01 -4.48 3.38
N GLY A 198 18.31 -4.34 3.06
CA GLY A 198 19.02 -5.32 2.22
C GLY A 198 19.10 -6.72 2.84
N ARG A 199 19.24 -6.81 4.17
CA ARG A 199 19.17 -8.11 4.89
C ARG A 199 17.75 -8.68 4.88
N PHE A 200 16.75 -7.83 5.04
CA PHE A 200 15.35 -8.21 4.95
C PHE A 200 15.02 -8.80 3.57
N TYR A 201 15.43 -8.15 2.49
CA TYR A 201 15.27 -8.69 1.13
C TYR A 201 15.83 -10.10 1.01
N ARG A 202 17.06 -10.30 1.47
CA ARG A 202 17.72 -11.59 1.36
C ARG A 202 17.06 -12.66 2.20
N HIS A 203 16.90 -12.40 3.51
CA HIS A 203 16.52 -13.42 4.48
C HIS A 203 15.00 -13.62 4.60
N VAL A 204 14.20 -12.60 4.31
CA VAL A 204 12.74 -12.69 4.43
C VAL A 204 12.10 -12.90 3.07
N LEU A 205 12.30 -12.00 2.11
CA LEU A 205 11.60 -12.12 0.82
C LEU A 205 12.14 -13.28 -0.01
N ILE A 206 13.46 -13.44 -0.11
CA ILE A 206 14.05 -14.47 -0.98
C ILE A 206 14.12 -15.83 -0.28
N GLU A 207 14.80 -15.93 0.84
CA GLU A 207 15.05 -17.23 1.51
C GLU A 207 13.78 -17.81 2.12
N LYS A 208 12.92 -16.99 2.73
CA LYS A 208 11.66 -17.43 3.34
C LYS A 208 10.45 -17.33 2.41
N ARG A 209 10.63 -16.75 1.21
CA ARG A 209 9.60 -16.62 0.17
C ARG A 209 8.36 -15.87 0.65
N TYR A 210 8.56 -14.82 1.45
CA TYR A 210 7.47 -13.94 1.83
C TYR A 210 7.02 -13.12 0.62
N PRO A 211 5.72 -12.76 0.54
CA PRO A 211 5.25 -11.89 -0.53
C PRO A 211 5.89 -10.50 -0.40
N HIS A 212 5.91 -9.78 -1.50
CA HIS A 212 6.43 -8.41 -1.57
C HIS A 212 5.51 -7.36 -0.92
N HIS A 213 4.34 -7.74 -0.47
CA HIS A 213 3.44 -6.88 0.29
C HIS A 213 3.87 -6.74 1.75
N GLY A 214 3.91 -5.51 2.24
CA GLY A 214 4.08 -5.17 3.64
C GLY A 214 3.02 -4.19 4.11
N ALA A 215 2.55 -4.33 5.33
CA ALA A 215 1.65 -3.36 5.94
C ALA A 215 2.44 -2.23 6.60
N VAL A 216 1.88 -1.02 6.57
CA VAL A 216 2.48 0.19 7.14
C VAL A 216 1.47 0.87 8.05
N ALA A 217 1.85 1.05 9.30
CA ALA A 217 1.24 2.01 10.21
C ALA A 217 2.11 3.29 10.24
N PHE A 218 1.45 4.43 10.23
CA PHE A 218 2.12 5.75 10.19
C PHE A 218 2.41 6.22 11.61
N GLY A 219 3.65 6.05 12.03
CA GLY A 219 4.18 6.26 13.37
C GLY A 219 5.01 5.07 13.86
N HIS A 220 5.62 5.21 15.02
CA HIS A 220 6.35 4.15 15.71
C HIS A 220 5.45 3.51 16.78
N TYR A 221 5.17 2.21 16.65
CA TYR A 221 4.30 1.43 17.53
C TYR A 221 5.00 0.20 18.08
#